data_d01850148871fd0f84290250d29674c7
#
_entry.id   d01850148871fd0f84290250d29674c7
#
_cell.length_a   1.000
_cell.length_b   1.000
_cell.length_c   1.000
_cell.angle_alpha   90.00
_cell.angle_beta   90.00
_cell.angle_gamma   90.00
#
_symmetry.space_group_name_H-M   'P 1'
#
loop_
_entity.id
_entity.type
_entity.pdbx_description
1 polymer ?
#
loop_
_entity_poly.entity_id
_entity_poly.type
_entity_poly.pdbx_seq_one_letter_code
_entity_poly.pdbx_strand_id
1 'polypeptide(L)'
;LQQYADFETKYADRKDRNGEIKSTIFHQKQFKYGFASFNKQNVQILNDFLSVFDKDIHIYFSVSSKIEYLILQIFQGYKNSFLIDADLMKYSITKALVTYHPQEIIKSIYESPKDFLEGLREFFKERIKYNKKNPRLKRKETETFEQILGVLNDISDTLEINWDYHMPFDGFKKYLMEKGILNYSLIIDKEGEKEKESRTLKAAREIGLDNLAEGASTEHPGLRIADMLAGIIAKLLKGLCDSLRYQSIEESTDKKILDIGWFRLNEAQLELYKKLYWLICEWQPAWYKSYSGIYSDDLILFNSLLNFMNHFESVEQIQADLDMQGEYFNAFACKQLMKYFDRRKNKLPIEPVIPFDKESYLNQRGGKVYY
;
A
#
# COMPACT_ATOMS: atom_id res chain seq x y z
N LEU A 1 -9.96 25.23 4.92
CA LEU A 1 -8.63 25.86 5.13
C LEU A 1 -8.51 26.49 6.52
N GLN A 2 -9.58 27.11 7.08
CA GLN A 2 -9.52 27.70 8.42
C GLN A 2 -9.21 26.64 9.49
N GLN A 3 -9.86 25.50 9.47
CA GLN A 3 -9.61 24.39 10.40
C GLN A 3 -8.14 23.93 10.39
N TYR A 4 -7.48 23.95 9.22
CA TYR A 4 -6.06 23.61 9.12
C TYR A 4 -5.17 24.73 9.69
N ALA A 5 -5.52 25.99 9.48
CA ALA A 5 -4.79 27.12 10.08
C ALA A 5 -4.87 27.07 11.61
N ASP A 6 -6.03 26.71 12.16
CA ASP A 6 -6.23 26.52 13.61
C ASP A 6 -5.38 25.34 14.12
N PHE A 7 -5.30 24.24 13.37
CA PHE A 7 -4.41 23.11 13.66
C PHE A 7 -2.93 23.57 13.67
N GLU A 8 -2.46 24.28 12.63
CA GLU A 8 -1.07 24.77 12.57
C GLU A 8 -0.75 25.76 13.72
N THR A 9 -1.74 26.53 14.18
CA THR A 9 -1.59 27.43 15.32
C THR A 9 -1.49 26.65 16.62
N LYS A 10 -2.36 25.66 16.83
CA LYS A 10 -2.36 24.80 18.02
C LYS A 10 -1.05 24.06 18.23
N TYR A 11 -0.40 23.64 17.13
CA TYR A 11 0.83 22.85 17.13
C TYR A 11 2.04 23.62 16.60
N ALA A 12 2.09 24.94 16.84
CA ALA A 12 3.16 25.81 16.36
C ALA A 12 4.56 25.38 16.85
N ASP A 13 4.63 24.74 18.03
CA ASP A 13 5.86 24.16 18.60
C ASP A 13 6.38 22.91 17.85
N ARG A 14 5.60 22.37 16.93
CA ARG A 14 5.94 21.20 16.10
C ARG A 14 6.37 21.55 14.70
N LYS A 15 6.37 22.82 14.35
CA LYS A 15 6.82 23.30 13.05
C LYS A 15 8.32 23.06 12.88
N ASP A 16 8.68 22.67 11.64
CA ASP A 16 10.07 22.55 11.25
C ASP A 16 10.71 23.93 11.02
N ARG A 17 11.98 23.95 10.59
CA ARG A 17 12.73 25.18 10.28
C ARG A 17 12.09 26.04 9.17
N ASN A 18 11.22 25.46 8.36
CA ASN A 18 10.49 26.14 7.28
C ASN A 18 9.11 26.64 7.75
N GLY A 19 8.77 26.44 9.02
CA GLY A 19 7.48 26.83 9.60
C GLY A 19 6.33 25.88 9.28
N GLU A 20 6.61 24.63 8.87
CA GLU A 20 5.63 23.65 8.45
C GLU A 20 5.51 22.48 9.43
N ILE A 21 4.29 21.98 9.63
CA ILE A 21 4.04 20.72 10.34
C ILE A 21 4.05 19.60 9.30
N LYS A 22 5.04 18.72 9.39
CA LYS A 22 5.21 17.59 8.47
C LYS A 22 4.90 16.25 9.14
N SER A 23 4.58 15.25 8.35
CA SER A 23 4.39 13.88 8.84
C SER A 23 5.61 13.31 9.58
N THR A 24 6.78 13.94 9.45
CA THR A 24 8.03 13.58 10.16
C THR A 24 7.96 13.75 11.67
N ILE A 25 6.98 14.51 12.20
CA ILE A 25 6.68 14.54 13.65
C ILE A 25 6.32 13.15 14.20
N PHE A 26 5.83 12.26 13.34
CA PHE A 26 5.62 10.86 13.62
C PHE A 26 6.77 10.04 13.02
N HIS A 27 7.63 9.46 13.85
CA HIS A 27 8.70 8.58 13.38
C HIS A 27 8.16 7.22 12.93
N GLN A 28 8.79 6.58 11.93
CA GLN A 28 8.37 5.26 11.43
C GLN A 28 8.23 4.20 12.53
N LYS A 29 9.17 4.17 13.50
CA LYS A 29 9.12 3.24 14.64
C LYS A 29 7.86 3.32 15.50
N GLN A 30 7.18 4.47 15.47
CA GLN A 30 5.92 4.68 16.20
C GLN A 30 4.73 4.02 15.49
N PHE A 31 4.91 3.48 14.29
CA PHE A 31 3.91 2.69 13.57
C PHE A 31 4.19 1.18 13.64
N LYS A 32 5.04 0.73 14.57
CA LYS A 32 5.38 -0.71 14.69
C LYS A 32 4.12 -1.59 14.79
N TYR A 33 3.14 -1.15 15.55
CA TYR A 33 1.83 -1.78 15.68
C TYR A 33 0.70 -0.82 15.24
N GLY A 34 0.93 -0.07 14.17
CA GLY A 34 0.02 0.95 13.72
C GLY A 34 -0.27 2.00 14.80
N PHE A 35 -1.52 2.41 14.95
CA PHE A 35 -1.91 3.41 15.96
C PHE A 35 -1.89 2.87 17.40
N ALA A 36 -1.85 1.55 17.60
CA ALA A 36 -1.65 0.98 18.94
C ALA A 36 -0.30 1.39 19.57
N SER A 37 0.69 1.74 18.75
CA SER A 37 2.00 2.23 19.22
C SER A 37 2.02 3.72 19.58
N PHE A 38 0.92 4.47 19.35
CA PHE A 38 0.89 5.90 19.57
C PHE A 38 0.71 6.23 21.06
N ASN A 39 1.52 7.17 21.53
CA ASN A 39 1.30 7.81 22.83
C ASN A 39 0.13 8.81 22.77
N LYS A 40 -0.32 9.28 23.93
CA LYS A 40 -1.45 10.22 24.05
C LYS A 40 -1.29 11.48 23.20
N GLN A 41 -0.07 12.03 23.11
CA GLN A 41 0.21 13.23 22.33
C GLN A 41 0.08 12.97 20.84
N ASN A 42 0.63 11.88 20.33
CA ASN A 42 0.52 11.51 18.90
C ASN A 42 -0.93 11.23 18.52
N VAL A 43 -1.69 10.56 19.39
CA VAL A 43 -3.13 10.34 19.19
C VAL A 43 -3.85 11.68 19.06
N GLN A 44 -3.59 12.63 19.95
CA GLN A 44 -4.23 13.94 19.92
C GLN A 44 -3.90 14.72 18.64
N ILE A 45 -2.61 14.78 18.25
CA ILE A 45 -2.17 15.49 17.05
C ILE A 45 -2.84 14.88 15.80
N LEU A 46 -2.81 13.54 15.67
CA LEU A 46 -3.41 12.87 14.53
C LEU A 46 -4.93 13.02 14.50
N ASN A 47 -5.57 12.92 15.66
CA ASN A 47 -7.02 13.13 15.78
C ASN A 47 -7.43 14.53 15.32
N ASP A 48 -6.71 15.56 15.74
CA ASP A 48 -6.99 16.95 15.35
C ASP A 48 -6.71 17.17 13.86
N PHE A 49 -5.64 16.58 13.32
CA PHE A 49 -5.35 16.64 11.90
C PHE A 49 -6.45 15.97 11.06
N LEU A 50 -6.88 14.76 11.43
CA LEU A 50 -7.95 14.07 10.71
C LEU A 50 -9.30 14.79 10.82
N SER A 51 -9.50 15.61 11.84
CA SER A 51 -10.71 16.43 12.00
C SER A 51 -10.76 17.66 11.07
N VAL A 52 -9.68 17.97 10.36
CA VAL A 52 -9.68 18.98 9.27
C VAL A 52 -10.51 18.54 8.09
N PHE A 53 -10.67 17.23 7.89
CA PHE A 53 -11.36 16.68 6.74
C PHE A 53 -12.85 16.47 7.02
N ASP A 54 -13.66 16.74 6.03
CA ASP A 54 -15.08 16.43 5.96
C ASP A 54 -15.45 15.79 4.62
N LYS A 55 -16.69 15.43 4.44
CA LYS A 55 -17.22 14.78 3.23
C LYS A 55 -17.14 15.65 1.96
N ASP A 56 -16.97 16.96 2.11
CA ASP A 56 -16.96 17.93 1.01
C ASP A 56 -15.52 18.15 0.48
N ILE A 57 -14.51 17.60 1.18
CA ILE A 57 -13.12 17.62 0.73
C ILE A 57 -12.87 16.41 -0.17
N HIS A 58 -12.65 16.66 -1.45
CA HIS A 58 -12.26 15.62 -2.39
C HIS A 58 -10.81 15.18 -2.19
N ILE A 59 -10.59 13.89 -2.01
CA ILE A 59 -9.26 13.30 -1.86
C ILE A 59 -9.04 12.30 -2.98
N TYR A 60 -7.95 12.48 -3.68
CA TYR A 60 -7.39 11.50 -4.60
C TYR A 60 -6.02 11.06 -4.08
N PHE A 61 -5.75 9.78 -4.10
CA PHE A 61 -4.40 9.26 -3.88
C PHE A 61 -4.09 8.12 -4.85
N SER A 62 -2.85 8.07 -5.27
CA SER A 62 -2.31 7.01 -6.10
C SER A 62 -1.26 6.22 -5.32
N VAL A 63 -1.30 4.91 -5.44
CA VAL A 63 -0.36 4.01 -4.77
C VAL A 63 0.50 3.31 -5.80
N SER A 64 1.81 3.39 -5.64
CA SER A 64 2.79 2.77 -6.53
C SER A 64 3.76 1.90 -5.74
N SER A 65 3.91 0.65 -6.16
CA SER A 65 4.96 -0.24 -5.67
C SER A 65 6.18 -0.11 -6.57
N LYS A 66 7.30 0.40 -6.02
CA LYS A 66 8.56 0.51 -6.79
C LYS A 66 9.05 -0.86 -7.28
N ILE A 67 8.92 -1.90 -6.47
CA ILE A 67 9.33 -3.26 -6.85
C ILE A 67 8.47 -3.75 -8.01
N GLU A 68 7.15 -3.60 -7.93
CA GLU A 68 6.24 -3.98 -9.02
C GLU A 68 6.58 -3.24 -10.31
N TYR A 69 6.78 -1.93 -10.22
CA TYR A 69 7.13 -1.09 -11.36
C TYR A 69 8.37 -1.61 -12.09
N LEU A 70 9.44 -1.91 -11.34
CA LEU A 70 10.68 -2.43 -11.89
C LEU A 70 10.51 -3.83 -12.49
N ILE A 71 9.78 -4.73 -11.83
CA ILE A 71 9.48 -6.07 -12.34
C ILE A 71 8.71 -5.99 -13.65
N LEU A 72 7.74 -5.09 -13.75
CA LEU A 72 6.97 -4.90 -14.97
C LEU A 72 7.83 -4.42 -16.14
N GLN A 73 8.81 -3.56 -15.91
CA GLN A 73 9.74 -3.13 -16.95
C GLN A 73 10.73 -4.24 -17.33
N ILE A 74 11.34 -4.90 -16.33
CA ILE A 74 12.28 -6.01 -16.57
C ILE A 74 11.64 -7.11 -17.41
N PHE A 75 10.38 -7.41 -17.17
CA PHE A 75 9.64 -8.46 -17.86
C PHE A 75 8.63 -7.92 -18.91
N GLN A 76 8.83 -6.70 -19.44
CA GLN A 76 7.88 -6.10 -20.39
C GLN A 76 7.71 -6.88 -21.69
N GLY A 77 8.77 -7.56 -22.15
CA GLY A 77 8.74 -8.44 -23.33
C GLY A 77 7.94 -9.73 -23.13
N TYR A 78 7.73 -10.13 -21.87
CA TYR A 78 6.94 -11.30 -21.54
C TYR A 78 5.46 -10.95 -21.46
N LYS A 79 4.68 -11.53 -22.37
CA LYS A 79 3.23 -11.33 -22.47
C LYS A 79 2.51 -12.66 -22.28
N ASN A 80 1.24 -12.60 -21.86
CA ASN A 80 0.40 -13.77 -21.72
C ASN A 80 0.30 -14.53 -23.05
N SER A 81 0.42 -15.85 -22.99
CA SER A 81 0.29 -16.76 -24.10
C SER A 81 -0.56 -17.96 -23.69
N PHE A 82 -0.78 -18.89 -24.64
CA PHE A 82 -1.51 -20.12 -24.33
C PHE A 82 -0.79 -20.99 -23.27
N LEU A 83 0.54 -20.93 -23.19
CA LEU A 83 1.36 -21.76 -22.29
C LEU A 83 1.81 -21.03 -21.02
N ILE A 84 1.86 -19.70 -21.03
CA ILE A 84 2.45 -18.90 -19.95
C ILE A 84 1.51 -17.77 -19.56
N ASP A 85 1.13 -17.73 -18.28
CA ASP A 85 0.53 -16.57 -17.65
C ASP A 85 1.64 -15.63 -17.12
N ALA A 86 2.10 -14.74 -18.00
CA ALA A 86 3.19 -13.81 -17.68
C ALA A 86 2.81 -12.81 -16.61
N ASP A 87 1.52 -12.46 -16.48
CA ASP A 87 1.04 -11.56 -15.42
C ASP A 87 1.09 -12.25 -14.06
N LEU A 88 0.70 -13.50 -13.98
CA LEU A 88 0.82 -14.31 -12.76
C LEU A 88 2.28 -14.51 -12.35
N MET A 89 3.18 -14.72 -13.33
CA MET A 89 4.62 -14.81 -13.09
C MET A 89 5.15 -13.50 -12.47
N LYS A 90 4.90 -12.36 -13.10
CA LYS A 90 5.32 -11.02 -12.60
C LYS A 90 4.75 -10.72 -11.21
N TYR A 91 3.48 -11.04 -10.99
CA TYR A 91 2.85 -10.95 -9.68
C TYR A 91 3.58 -11.79 -8.64
N SER A 92 3.88 -13.05 -8.96
CA SER A 92 4.51 -13.96 -8.01
C SER A 92 5.95 -13.56 -7.68
N ILE A 93 6.71 -13.05 -8.67
CA ILE A 93 8.04 -12.47 -8.44
C ILE A 93 7.93 -11.24 -7.51
N THR A 94 7.04 -10.30 -7.83
CA THR A 94 6.82 -9.10 -7.00
C THR A 94 6.43 -9.49 -5.58
N LYS A 95 5.48 -10.41 -5.42
CA LYS A 95 5.04 -10.90 -4.11
C LYS A 95 6.17 -11.52 -3.32
N ALA A 96 6.99 -12.36 -3.94
CA ALA A 96 8.13 -12.99 -3.28
C ALA A 96 9.15 -11.93 -2.80
N LEU A 97 9.49 -10.96 -3.65
CA LEU A 97 10.42 -9.87 -3.28
C LEU A 97 9.87 -8.98 -2.15
N VAL A 98 8.57 -8.70 -2.16
CA VAL A 98 7.92 -7.91 -1.09
C VAL A 98 7.86 -8.70 0.21
N THR A 99 7.45 -9.98 0.16
CA THR A 99 7.20 -10.82 1.35
C THR A 99 8.49 -11.24 2.04
N TYR A 100 9.49 -11.66 1.28
CA TYR A 100 10.78 -12.15 1.82
C TYR A 100 11.84 -11.06 1.92
N HIS A 101 11.67 -9.98 1.21
CA HIS A 101 12.51 -8.78 1.19
C HIS A 101 14.03 -9.05 1.13
N PRO A 102 14.52 -9.81 0.12
CA PRO A 102 15.95 -10.10 -0.03
C PRO A 102 16.69 -8.82 -0.44
N GLN A 103 17.27 -8.11 0.53
CA GLN A 103 17.80 -6.75 0.34
C GLN A 103 18.83 -6.63 -0.78
N GLU A 104 19.79 -7.58 -0.85
CA GLU A 104 20.85 -7.56 -1.87
C GLU A 104 20.27 -7.73 -3.29
N ILE A 105 19.25 -8.58 -3.44
CA ILE A 105 18.58 -8.78 -4.73
C ILE A 105 17.75 -7.56 -5.12
N ILE A 106 17.05 -6.97 -4.15
CA ILE A 106 16.29 -5.73 -4.40
C ILE A 106 17.24 -4.59 -4.78
N LYS A 107 18.41 -4.51 -4.16
CA LYS A 107 19.43 -3.51 -4.49
C LYS A 107 19.98 -3.71 -5.90
N SER A 108 20.27 -4.95 -6.30
CA SER A 108 20.80 -5.26 -7.63
C SER A 108 19.83 -4.89 -8.78
N ILE A 109 18.51 -4.79 -8.52
CA ILE A 109 17.55 -4.28 -9.52
C ILE A 109 17.98 -2.90 -10.06
N TYR A 110 18.55 -2.05 -9.18
CA TYR A 110 18.95 -0.69 -9.53
C TYR A 110 20.37 -0.60 -10.10
N GLU A 111 21.21 -1.59 -9.83
CA GLU A 111 22.64 -1.56 -10.13
C GLU A 111 22.96 -2.36 -11.40
N SER A 112 22.41 -3.55 -11.57
CA SER A 112 22.71 -4.46 -12.67
C SER A 112 21.58 -5.44 -12.93
N PRO A 113 20.82 -5.30 -14.04
CA PRO A 113 19.76 -6.25 -14.42
C PRO A 113 20.24 -7.69 -14.54
N LYS A 114 21.50 -7.91 -14.96
CA LYS A 114 22.08 -9.24 -15.07
C LYS A 114 22.25 -9.88 -13.69
N ASP A 115 22.87 -9.15 -12.76
CA ASP A 115 23.12 -9.65 -11.40
C ASP A 115 21.78 -9.86 -10.67
N PHE A 116 20.79 -9.00 -10.95
CA PHE A 116 19.44 -9.19 -10.46
C PHE A 116 18.82 -10.50 -10.91
N LEU A 117 18.89 -10.84 -12.21
CA LEU A 117 18.31 -12.08 -12.73
C LEU A 117 19.01 -13.33 -12.19
N GLU A 118 20.34 -13.27 -12.03
CA GLU A 118 21.12 -14.36 -11.43
C GLU A 118 20.77 -14.51 -9.94
N GLY A 119 20.77 -13.43 -9.18
CA GLY A 119 20.35 -13.41 -7.78
C GLY A 119 18.92 -13.92 -7.59
N LEU A 120 18.01 -13.57 -8.49
CA LEU A 120 16.62 -14.01 -8.45
C LEU A 120 16.51 -15.55 -8.67
N ARG A 121 17.31 -16.13 -9.59
CA ARG A 121 17.37 -17.58 -9.78
C ARG A 121 17.84 -18.30 -8.53
N GLU A 122 18.93 -17.85 -7.93
CA GLU A 122 19.46 -18.45 -6.69
C GLU A 122 18.47 -18.29 -5.53
N PHE A 123 17.84 -17.14 -5.40
CA PHE A 123 16.80 -16.91 -4.39
C PHE A 123 15.65 -17.91 -4.52
N PHE A 124 15.11 -18.13 -5.70
CA PHE A 124 14.02 -19.10 -5.87
C PHE A 124 14.46 -20.54 -5.62
N LYS A 125 15.67 -20.94 -6.03
CA LYS A 125 16.23 -22.27 -5.70
C LYS A 125 16.32 -22.46 -4.18
N GLU A 126 16.82 -21.46 -3.46
CA GLU A 126 16.92 -21.50 -2.02
C GLU A 126 15.53 -21.55 -1.35
N ARG A 127 14.57 -20.74 -1.81
CA ARG A 127 13.19 -20.76 -1.32
C ARG A 127 12.54 -22.13 -1.52
N ILE A 128 12.66 -22.74 -2.67
CA ILE A 128 12.15 -24.10 -2.95
C ILE A 128 12.74 -25.10 -1.96
N LYS A 129 14.04 -25.03 -1.69
CA LYS A 129 14.70 -25.89 -0.70
C LYS A 129 14.09 -25.71 0.71
N TYR A 130 13.87 -24.47 1.15
CA TYR A 130 13.28 -24.19 2.45
C TYR A 130 11.80 -24.56 2.54
N ASN A 131 11.04 -24.36 1.49
CA ASN A 131 9.62 -24.70 1.41
C ASN A 131 9.34 -26.19 1.67
N LYS A 132 10.32 -27.08 1.38
CA LYS A 132 10.24 -28.51 1.70
C LYS A 132 10.12 -28.81 3.20
N LYS A 133 10.45 -27.86 4.09
CA LYS A 133 10.27 -28.00 5.54
C LYS A 133 8.80 -27.95 5.95
N ASN A 134 7.93 -27.25 5.16
CA ASN A 134 6.49 -27.21 5.38
C ASN A 134 5.74 -27.35 4.04
N PRO A 135 5.75 -28.54 3.43
CA PRO A 135 5.17 -28.74 2.09
C PRO A 135 3.65 -28.53 2.06
N ARG A 136 2.97 -28.70 3.20
CA ARG A 136 1.52 -28.48 3.29
C ARG A 136 1.16 -27.00 3.08
N LEU A 137 1.90 -26.10 3.71
CA LEU A 137 1.69 -24.66 3.61
C LEU A 137 2.25 -24.07 2.30
N LYS A 138 3.41 -24.59 1.85
CA LYS A 138 4.24 -23.97 0.81
C LYS A 138 4.16 -24.66 -0.57
N ARG A 139 3.26 -25.65 -0.75
CA ARG A 139 3.18 -26.42 -2.01
C ARG A 139 2.95 -25.52 -3.22
N LYS A 140 1.92 -24.68 -3.19
CA LYS A 140 1.59 -23.79 -4.33
C LYS A 140 2.70 -22.79 -4.63
N GLU A 141 3.32 -22.26 -3.59
CA GLU A 141 4.46 -21.35 -3.74
C GLU A 141 5.64 -22.05 -4.42
N THR A 142 5.95 -23.30 -4.01
CA THR A 142 7.00 -24.12 -4.60
C THR A 142 6.74 -24.38 -6.08
N GLU A 143 5.55 -24.87 -6.43
CA GLU A 143 5.13 -25.11 -7.81
C GLU A 143 5.28 -23.85 -8.67
N THR A 144 4.89 -22.68 -8.13
CA THR A 144 5.03 -21.39 -8.83
C THR A 144 6.50 -21.02 -9.03
N PHE A 145 7.35 -21.19 -8.01
CA PHE A 145 8.77 -20.85 -8.13
C PHE A 145 9.53 -21.78 -9.10
N GLU A 146 9.15 -23.05 -9.18
CA GLU A 146 9.68 -23.98 -10.18
C GLU A 146 9.32 -23.53 -11.62
N GLN A 147 8.08 -23.09 -11.83
CA GLN A 147 7.65 -22.54 -13.12
C GLN A 147 8.40 -21.24 -13.47
N ILE A 148 8.59 -20.34 -12.51
CA ILE A 148 9.35 -19.10 -12.71
C ILE A 148 10.79 -19.41 -13.08
N LEU A 149 11.45 -20.36 -12.42
CA LEU A 149 12.82 -20.78 -12.75
C LEU A 149 12.94 -21.27 -14.19
N GLY A 150 11.94 -22.00 -14.69
CA GLY A 150 11.90 -22.43 -16.10
C GLY A 150 11.92 -21.24 -17.07
N VAL A 151 11.10 -20.22 -16.79
CA VAL A 151 11.02 -19.01 -17.62
C VAL A 151 12.28 -18.13 -17.52
N LEU A 152 12.84 -17.99 -16.31
CA LEU A 152 14.03 -17.15 -16.09
C LEU A 152 15.26 -17.59 -16.88
N ASN A 153 15.33 -18.86 -17.31
CA ASN A 153 16.45 -19.37 -18.13
C ASN A 153 16.44 -18.81 -19.55
N ASP A 154 15.29 -18.36 -20.06
CA ASP A 154 15.11 -17.90 -21.43
C ASP A 154 15.20 -16.35 -21.57
N ILE A 155 15.47 -15.63 -20.48
CA ILE A 155 15.47 -14.16 -20.48
C ILE A 155 16.84 -13.60 -20.84
N SER A 156 16.87 -12.69 -21.83
CA SER A 156 18.06 -11.94 -22.25
C SER A 156 18.24 -10.64 -21.45
N ASP A 157 19.49 -10.24 -21.26
CA ASP A 157 19.97 -9.27 -20.27
C ASP A 157 19.84 -7.77 -20.62
N THR A 158 19.07 -7.39 -21.66
CA THR A 158 19.04 -5.98 -22.11
C THR A 158 17.82 -5.23 -21.60
N LEU A 159 18.01 -4.34 -20.62
CA LEU A 159 16.91 -3.52 -20.08
C LEU A 159 17.39 -2.14 -19.68
N GLU A 160 16.68 -1.12 -20.19
CA GLU A 160 16.72 0.24 -19.67
C GLU A 160 15.51 0.45 -18.75
N ILE A 161 15.75 0.92 -17.52
CA ILE A 161 14.71 1.28 -16.58
C ILE A 161 14.44 2.79 -16.69
N ASN A 162 13.24 3.12 -17.12
CA ASN A 162 12.79 4.51 -17.24
C ASN A 162 11.68 4.79 -16.23
N TRP A 163 11.85 5.83 -15.40
CA TRP A 163 10.82 6.28 -14.48
C TRP A 163 9.73 7.05 -15.21
N ASP A 164 8.48 6.60 -15.06
CA ASP A 164 7.31 7.22 -15.63
C ASP A 164 6.56 8.03 -14.56
N TYR A 165 6.44 9.32 -14.76
CA TYR A 165 5.72 10.24 -13.87
C TYR A 165 4.27 10.46 -14.29
N HIS A 166 3.81 9.88 -15.42
CA HIS A 166 2.45 10.10 -15.94
C HIS A 166 1.37 9.37 -15.14
N MET A 167 1.70 8.21 -14.61
CA MET A 167 0.75 7.29 -14.00
C MET A 167 -0.17 7.89 -12.91
N PRO A 168 0.36 8.65 -11.92
CA PRO A 168 -0.48 9.29 -10.91
C PRO A 168 -1.47 10.28 -11.52
N PHE A 169 -1.05 11.00 -12.55
CA PHE A 169 -1.87 12.02 -13.22
C PHE A 169 -2.91 11.42 -14.16
N ASP A 170 -2.63 10.30 -14.81
CA ASP A 170 -3.64 9.54 -15.57
C ASP A 170 -4.78 9.07 -14.65
N GLY A 171 -4.45 8.54 -13.49
CA GLY A 171 -5.43 8.20 -12.47
C GLY A 171 -6.21 9.42 -11.97
N PHE A 172 -5.52 10.54 -11.73
CA PHE A 172 -6.17 11.79 -11.30
C PHE A 172 -7.14 12.32 -12.35
N LYS A 173 -6.76 12.31 -13.62
CA LYS A 173 -7.64 12.70 -14.72
C LYS A 173 -8.91 11.85 -14.76
N LYS A 174 -8.78 10.53 -14.62
CA LYS A 174 -9.92 9.61 -14.52
C LYS A 174 -10.81 9.93 -13.31
N TYR A 175 -10.22 10.21 -12.16
CA TYR A 175 -10.92 10.61 -10.95
C TYR A 175 -11.75 11.90 -11.17
N LEU A 176 -11.16 12.93 -11.79
CA LEU A 176 -11.87 14.17 -12.12
C LEU A 176 -13.08 13.88 -13.02
N MET A 177 -12.91 13.03 -14.04
CA MET A 177 -13.99 12.64 -14.94
C MET A 177 -15.11 11.89 -14.20
N GLU A 178 -14.78 10.94 -13.36
CA GLU A 178 -15.78 10.18 -12.57
C GLU A 178 -16.56 11.07 -11.59
N LYS A 179 -15.89 12.08 -11.01
CA LYS A 179 -16.53 13.03 -10.10
C LYS A 179 -17.23 14.18 -10.83
N GLY A 180 -17.13 14.27 -12.15
CA GLY A 180 -17.69 15.38 -12.93
C GLY A 180 -17.03 16.74 -12.62
N ILE A 181 -15.77 16.74 -12.16
CA ILE A 181 -15.03 17.96 -11.83
C ILE A 181 -14.42 18.53 -13.11
N LEU A 182 -15.05 19.54 -13.66
CA LEU A 182 -14.60 20.18 -14.91
C LEU A 182 -13.73 21.43 -14.66
N ASN A 183 -13.99 22.14 -13.56
CA ASN A 183 -13.26 23.36 -13.20
C ASN A 183 -12.40 23.10 -11.97
N TYR A 184 -11.10 23.11 -12.16
CA TYR A 184 -10.10 22.91 -11.10
C TYR A 184 -8.85 23.74 -11.37
N SER A 185 -8.06 23.96 -10.35
CA SER A 185 -6.68 24.43 -10.45
C SER A 185 -5.80 23.43 -9.72
N LEU A 186 -4.83 22.84 -10.43
CA LEU A 186 -3.91 21.87 -9.86
C LEU A 186 -2.57 22.52 -9.55
N ILE A 187 -2.24 22.59 -8.28
CA ILE A 187 -0.94 23.05 -7.79
C ILE A 187 -0.10 21.83 -7.44
N ILE A 188 1.04 21.69 -8.07
CA ILE A 188 1.99 20.59 -7.86
C ILE A 188 3.16 21.13 -7.05
N ASP A 189 3.60 20.38 -6.03
CA ASP A 189 4.78 20.75 -5.25
C ASP A 189 6.02 20.79 -6.15
N LYS A 190 6.78 21.88 -6.07
CA LYS A 190 7.91 22.11 -6.94
C LYS A 190 9.10 21.25 -6.54
N GLU A 191 9.49 20.35 -7.42
CA GLU A 191 10.66 19.50 -7.27
C GLU A 191 11.82 19.98 -8.15
N GLY A 192 13.05 19.87 -7.63
CA GLY A 192 14.28 20.14 -8.39
C GLY A 192 14.73 21.60 -8.41
N GLU A 193 15.44 21.99 -9.48
CA GLU A 193 16.02 23.34 -9.63
C GLU A 193 14.93 24.40 -9.84
N LYS A 194 15.06 25.54 -9.16
CA LYS A 194 14.04 26.60 -9.16
C LYS A 194 13.69 27.13 -10.55
N GLU A 195 14.61 27.07 -11.49
CA GLU A 195 14.48 27.68 -12.83
C GLU A 195 13.99 26.71 -13.91
N LYS A 196 13.88 25.41 -13.61
CA LYS A 196 13.43 24.38 -14.56
C LYS A 196 12.06 23.86 -14.19
N GLU A 197 11.25 23.59 -15.21
CA GLU A 197 9.99 22.85 -15.05
C GLU A 197 10.26 21.46 -14.47
N SER A 198 9.51 21.07 -13.44
CA SER A 198 9.63 19.73 -12.85
C SER A 198 9.15 18.63 -13.81
N ARG A 199 9.68 17.42 -13.62
CA ARG A 199 9.24 16.24 -14.39
C ARG A 199 7.76 15.91 -14.11
N THR A 200 7.31 16.19 -12.91
CA THR A 200 5.91 15.99 -12.49
C THR A 200 4.97 16.95 -13.20
N LEU A 201 5.29 18.26 -13.28
CA LEU A 201 4.47 19.21 -14.02
C LEU A 201 4.42 18.89 -15.51
N LYS A 202 5.57 18.54 -16.11
CA LYS A 202 5.64 18.12 -17.51
C LYS A 202 4.74 16.92 -17.79
N ALA A 203 4.83 15.87 -16.95
CA ALA A 203 3.99 14.67 -17.07
C ALA A 203 2.49 14.98 -16.95
N ALA A 204 2.11 15.85 -16.00
CA ALA A 204 0.71 16.28 -15.86
C ALA A 204 0.18 16.96 -17.12
N ARG A 205 1.01 17.83 -17.74
CA ARG A 205 0.66 18.51 -18.99
C ARG A 205 0.55 17.54 -20.17
N GLU A 206 1.48 16.59 -20.29
CA GLU A 206 1.48 15.59 -21.36
C GLU A 206 0.26 14.65 -21.30
N ILE A 207 -0.29 14.41 -20.12
CA ILE A 207 -1.56 13.69 -19.92
C ILE A 207 -2.77 14.54 -20.36
N GLY A 208 -2.59 15.85 -20.58
CA GLY A 208 -3.65 16.78 -20.93
C GLY A 208 -4.48 17.21 -19.73
N LEU A 209 -3.84 17.45 -18.60
CA LEU A 209 -4.41 18.21 -17.49
C LEU A 209 -4.19 19.69 -17.75
N ASP A 210 -5.21 20.49 -17.47
CA ASP A 210 -5.20 21.93 -17.67
C ASP A 210 -5.10 22.68 -16.35
N ASN A 211 -4.87 24.00 -16.41
CA ASN A 211 -4.81 24.90 -15.25
C ASN A 211 -3.82 24.42 -14.18
N LEU A 212 -2.59 24.17 -14.64
CA LEU A 212 -1.48 23.63 -13.84
C LEU A 212 -0.56 24.76 -13.38
N ALA A 213 -0.13 24.70 -12.12
CA ALA A 213 0.91 25.55 -11.56
C ALA A 213 1.83 24.74 -10.63
N GLU A 214 3.09 25.16 -10.52
CA GLU A 214 3.96 24.73 -9.45
C GLU A 214 3.88 25.72 -8.30
N GLY A 215 3.91 25.23 -7.07
CA GLY A 215 3.89 26.04 -5.87
C GLY A 215 4.78 25.50 -4.78
N ALA A 216 5.19 26.38 -3.88
CA ALA A 216 5.92 25.96 -2.67
C ALA A 216 4.92 25.59 -1.56
N SER A 217 5.21 24.55 -0.79
CA SER A 217 4.38 24.14 0.34
C SER A 217 4.20 25.25 1.38
N THR A 218 5.20 26.14 1.54
CA THR A 218 5.13 27.30 2.41
C THR A 218 4.00 28.28 2.07
N GLU A 219 3.62 28.37 0.77
CA GLU A 219 2.60 29.28 0.25
C GLU A 219 1.23 28.61 0.12
N HIS A 220 1.23 27.28 -0.04
CA HIS A 220 0.02 26.51 -0.34
C HIS A 220 -0.35 25.52 0.77
N PRO A 221 -1.30 25.85 1.67
CA PRO A 221 -1.74 24.95 2.73
C PRO A 221 -2.20 23.57 2.23
N GLY A 222 -2.81 23.52 1.04
CA GLY A 222 -3.25 22.26 0.42
C GLY A 222 -2.11 21.27 0.17
N LEU A 223 -0.93 21.76 -0.25
CA LEU A 223 0.26 20.91 -0.42
C LEU A 223 0.72 20.33 0.92
N ARG A 224 0.73 21.13 2.00
CA ARG A 224 1.09 20.65 3.35
C ARG A 224 0.11 19.60 3.88
N ILE A 225 -1.20 19.81 3.65
CA ILE A 225 -2.24 18.85 4.03
C ILE A 225 -2.03 17.53 3.29
N ALA A 226 -1.79 17.59 1.98
CA ALA A 226 -1.56 16.42 1.12
C ALA A 226 -0.30 15.66 1.54
N ASP A 227 0.84 16.37 1.76
CA ASP A 227 2.10 15.75 2.20
C ASP A 227 1.95 15.07 3.57
N MET A 228 1.30 15.74 4.52
CA MET A 228 1.09 15.19 5.85
C MET A 228 0.20 13.93 5.79
N LEU A 229 -0.92 13.96 5.07
CA LEU A 229 -1.80 12.80 4.93
C LEU A 229 -1.11 11.65 4.21
N ALA A 230 -0.44 11.92 3.10
CA ALA A 230 0.32 10.91 2.35
C ALA A 230 1.41 10.26 3.21
N GLY A 231 2.13 11.07 4.00
CA GLY A 231 3.17 10.58 4.89
C GLY A 231 2.64 9.71 6.04
N ILE A 232 1.47 10.00 6.60
CA ILE A 232 0.81 9.19 7.63
C ILE A 232 0.36 7.85 7.03
N ILE A 233 -0.33 7.89 5.88
CA ILE A 233 -0.79 6.68 5.18
C ILE A 233 0.41 5.80 4.82
N ALA A 234 1.46 6.36 4.24
CA ALA A 234 2.67 5.63 3.87
C ALA A 234 3.35 4.95 5.07
N LYS A 235 3.41 5.62 6.23
CA LYS A 235 4.00 5.05 7.45
C LYS A 235 3.15 3.94 8.05
N LEU A 236 1.83 4.10 8.06
CA LEU A 236 0.91 3.06 8.53
C LEU A 236 0.97 1.83 7.62
N LEU A 237 0.90 2.03 6.29
CA LEU A 237 1.05 0.98 5.30
C LEU A 237 2.38 0.25 5.43
N LYS A 238 3.48 1.01 5.57
CA LYS A 238 4.81 0.43 5.78
C LYS A 238 4.87 -0.39 7.07
N GLY A 239 4.32 0.11 8.19
CA GLY A 239 4.26 -0.64 9.45
C GLY A 239 3.49 -1.95 9.32
N LEU A 240 2.36 -1.94 8.58
CA LEU A 240 1.57 -3.13 8.28
C LEU A 240 2.37 -4.14 7.45
N CYS A 241 2.98 -3.70 6.35
CA CYS A 241 3.79 -4.56 5.49
C CYS A 241 5.01 -5.12 6.23
N ASP A 242 5.71 -4.31 7.01
CA ASP A 242 6.88 -4.75 7.80
C ASP A 242 6.49 -5.81 8.85
N SER A 243 5.29 -5.71 9.44
CA SER A 243 4.77 -6.70 10.40
C SER A 243 4.41 -8.05 9.76
N LEU A 244 4.08 -8.05 8.47
CA LEU A 244 3.72 -9.24 7.71
C LEU A 244 4.88 -9.82 6.90
N ARG A 245 6.05 -9.16 6.89
CA ARG A 245 7.28 -9.72 6.30
C ARG A 245 7.90 -10.77 7.21
N TYR A 246 8.51 -11.76 6.58
CA TYR A 246 9.37 -12.69 7.28
C TYR A 246 10.69 -12.00 7.66
N GLN A 247 11.08 -12.10 8.91
CA GLN A 247 12.31 -11.49 9.42
C GLN A 247 13.52 -12.45 9.28
N SER A 248 13.25 -13.74 9.17
CA SER A 248 14.26 -14.77 8.94
C SER A 248 13.74 -15.84 7.99
N ILE A 249 14.67 -16.65 7.50
CA ILE A 249 14.34 -17.76 6.62
C ILE A 249 13.61 -18.88 7.38
N GLU A 250 13.87 -19.03 8.68
CA GLU A 250 13.20 -19.99 9.57
C GLU A 250 11.74 -19.64 9.76
N GLU A 251 11.42 -18.37 10.04
CA GLU A 251 10.04 -17.89 10.14
C GLU A 251 9.25 -18.15 8.86
N SER A 252 9.93 -18.15 7.72
CA SER A 252 9.27 -18.24 6.41
C SER A 252 8.61 -19.59 6.14
N THR A 253 8.83 -20.58 6.99
CA THR A 253 8.17 -21.89 6.93
C THR A 253 6.86 -21.94 7.71
N ASP A 254 6.57 -20.91 8.49
CA ASP A 254 5.38 -20.80 9.30
C ASP A 254 4.37 -19.81 8.67
N LYS A 255 3.14 -19.86 9.17
CA LYS A 255 2.11 -18.88 8.79
C LYS A 255 2.42 -17.54 9.44
N LYS A 256 2.50 -16.47 8.63
CA LYS A 256 2.65 -15.11 9.15
C LYS A 256 1.28 -14.48 9.35
N ILE A 257 1.01 -14.01 10.55
CA ILE A 257 -0.20 -13.29 10.92
C ILE A 257 0.18 -11.97 11.60
N LEU A 258 -0.76 -11.06 11.67
CA LEU A 258 -0.55 -9.79 12.32
C LEU A 258 -0.41 -9.99 13.85
N ASP A 259 0.63 -9.38 14.43
CA ASP A 259 0.94 -9.50 15.85
C ASP A 259 -0.18 -8.92 16.72
N ILE A 260 -0.41 -9.53 17.88
CA ILE A 260 -1.40 -9.12 18.87
C ILE A 260 -1.27 -7.64 19.28
N GLY A 261 -0.06 -7.08 19.20
CA GLY A 261 0.21 -5.66 19.49
C GLY A 261 -0.60 -4.69 18.65
N TRP A 262 -1.02 -5.07 17.44
CA TRP A 262 -1.88 -4.26 16.57
C TRP A 262 -3.29 -4.06 17.14
N PHE A 263 -3.73 -4.97 17.99
CA PHE A 263 -5.07 -5.04 18.56
C PHE A 263 -5.14 -4.58 20.02
N ARG A 264 -3.98 -4.27 20.65
CA ARG A 264 -3.90 -3.67 21.98
C ARG A 264 -4.13 -2.18 21.92
N LEU A 265 -5.35 -1.80 21.62
CA LEU A 265 -5.80 -0.42 21.43
C LEU A 265 -6.48 0.11 22.70
N ASN A 266 -6.49 1.43 22.85
CA ASN A 266 -7.47 2.17 23.65
C ASN A 266 -8.50 2.82 22.72
N GLU A 267 -9.60 3.36 23.30
CA GLU A 267 -10.70 3.95 22.52
C GLU A 267 -10.24 5.07 21.58
N ALA A 268 -9.36 5.95 22.03
CA ALA A 268 -8.87 7.05 21.22
C ALA A 268 -8.01 6.56 20.02
N GLN A 269 -7.28 5.46 20.18
CA GLN A 269 -6.51 4.84 19.10
C GLN A 269 -7.42 4.09 18.10
N LEU A 270 -8.47 3.42 18.58
CA LEU A 270 -9.48 2.80 17.72
C LEU A 270 -10.21 3.86 16.88
N GLU A 271 -10.55 5.00 17.51
CA GLU A 271 -11.22 6.10 16.84
C GLU A 271 -10.38 6.70 15.69
N LEU A 272 -9.04 6.69 15.77
CA LEU A 272 -8.18 7.09 14.67
C LEU A 272 -8.34 6.18 13.44
N TYR A 273 -8.47 4.87 13.65
CA TYR A 273 -8.73 3.93 12.55
C TYR A 273 -10.10 4.17 11.92
N LYS A 274 -11.13 4.42 12.74
CA LYS A 274 -12.48 4.74 12.25
C LYS A 274 -12.50 6.02 11.43
N LYS A 275 -11.86 7.10 11.91
CA LYS A 275 -11.74 8.36 11.15
C LYS A 275 -11.03 8.14 9.82
N LEU A 276 -9.94 7.40 9.83
CA LEU A 276 -9.19 7.12 8.59
C LEU A 276 -9.99 6.22 7.63
N TYR A 277 -10.77 5.26 8.16
CA TYR A 277 -11.70 4.47 7.37
C TYR A 277 -12.75 5.34 6.67
N TRP A 278 -13.42 6.23 7.41
CA TRP A 278 -14.40 7.14 6.84
C TRP A 278 -13.79 8.01 5.75
N LEU A 279 -12.62 8.56 6.02
CA LEU A 279 -11.92 9.44 5.09
C LEU A 279 -11.54 8.72 3.77
N ILE A 280 -11.03 7.50 3.85
CA ILE A 280 -10.46 6.79 2.70
C ILE A 280 -11.47 5.85 2.02
N CYS A 281 -12.24 5.10 2.81
CA CYS A 281 -13.08 4.02 2.29
C CYS A 281 -14.53 4.45 2.08
N GLU A 282 -15.07 5.35 2.91
CA GLU A 282 -16.48 5.70 2.88
C GLU A 282 -16.75 6.99 2.11
N TRP A 283 -16.09 8.09 2.49
CA TRP A 283 -16.31 9.37 1.81
C TRP A 283 -15.66 9.46 0.44
N GLN A 284 -14.54 8.76 0.27
CA GLN A 284 -13.73 8.78 -0.94
C GLN A 284 -13.45 7.35 -1.42
N PRO A 285 -14.48 6.61 -1.88
CA PRO A 285 -14.30 5.20 -2.25
C PRO A 285 -13.46 4.99 -3.52
N ALA A 286 -13.22 6.06 -4.30
CA ALA A 286 -12.41 5.99 -5.50
C ALA A 286 -10.93 6.27 -5.19
N TRP A 287 -10.07 5.30 -5.48
CA TRP A 287 -8.62 5.43 -5.46
C TRP A 287 -8.03 4.65 -6.64
N TYR A 288 -6.88 5.10 -7.11
CA TYR A 288 -6.25 4.56 -8.30
C TYR A 288 -4.87 4.05 -7.97
N LYS A 289 -4.57 2.84 -8.44
CA LYS A 289 -3.23 2.29 -8.37
C LYS A 289 -2.43 2.72 -9.59
N SER A 290 -1.23 3.20 -9.35
CA SER A 290 -0.28 3.47 -10.43
C SER A 290 0.17 2.18 -11.09
N TYR A 291 0.33 2.22 -12.39
CA TYR A 291 0.81 1.14 -13.25
C TYR A 291 -0.13 -0.08 -13.32
N SER A 292 0.15 -1.01 -14.19
CA SER A 292 -0.76 -2.08 -14.68
C SER A 292 -1.61 -2.84 -13.64
N GLY A 293 -1.42 -2.60 -12.37
CA GLY A 293 -2.25 -3.15 -11.30
C GLY A 293 -2.11 -4.67 -11.13
N ILE A 294 -0.91 -5.22 -11.32
CA ILE A 294 -0.64 -6.66 -11.12
C ILE A 294 -0.58 -7.00 -9.64
N TYR A 295 0.15 -6.20 -8.85
CA TYR A 295 0.31 -6.39 -7.41
C TYR A 295 -0.47 -5.33 -6.62
N SER A 296 -1.50 -5.75 -5.94
CA SER A 296 -2.36 -4.86 -5.13
C SER A 296 -2.48 -5.34 -3.68
N ASP A 297 -1.74 -6.37 -3.30
CA ASP A 297 -1.88 -7.04 -2.00
C ASP A 297 -1.75 -6.06 -0.84
N ASP A 298 -0.71 -5.22 -0.83
CA ASP A 298 -0.45 -4.27 0.26
C ASP A 298 -1.60 -3.26 0.43
N LEU A 299 -2.16 -2.78 -0.68
CA LEU A 299 -3.26 -1.84 -0.67
C LEU A 299 -4.58 -2.50 -0.22
N ILE A 300 -4.82 -3.74 -0.63
CA ILE A 300 -5.98 -4.51 -0.19
C ILE A 300 -5.85 -4.83 1.30
N LEU A 301 -4.66 -5.18 1.77
CA LEU A 301 -4.37 -5.39 3.19
C LEU A 301 -4.61 -4.13 4.02
N PHE A 302 -4.16 -2.97 3.52
CA PHE A 302 -4.38 -1.68 4.18
C PHE A 302 -5.88 -1.35 4.30
N ASN A 303 -6.62 -1.45 3.21
CA ASN A 303 -8.07 -1.24 3.22
C ASN A 303 -8.79 -2.27 4.11
N SER A 304 -8.32 -3.51 4.12
CA SER A 304 -8.84 -4.55 5.00
C SER A 304 -8.59 -4.22 6.47
N LEU A 305 -7.43 -3.66 6.82
CA LEU A 305 -7.14 -3.22 8.19
C LEU A 305 -8.11 -2.12 8.64
N LEU A 306 -8.34 -1.11 7.80
CA LEU A 306 -9.26 -0.03 8.14
C LEU A 306 -10.70 -0.53 8.32
N ASN A 307 -11.17 -1.39 7.42
CA ASN A 307 -12.49 -2.02 7.51
C ASN A 307 -12.62 -2.90 8.75
N PHE A 308 -11.59 -3.71 9.04
CA PHE A 308 -11.58 -4.60 10.20
C PHE A 308 -11.67 -3.81 11.51
N MET A 309 -10.90 -2.75 11.64
CA MET A 309 -10.91 -1.88 12.83
C MET A 309 -12.23 -1.11 12.95
N ASN A 310 -12.81 -0.65 11.84
CA ASN A 310 -14.08 0.07 11.84
C ASN A 310 -15.28 -0.81 12.24
N HIS A 311 -15.16 -2.14 12.13
CA HIS A 311 -16.22 -3.07 12.53
C HIS A 311 -16.51 -3.05 14.02
N PHE A 312 -15.50 -2.79 14.85
CA PHE A 312 -15.65 -2.80 16.31
C PHE A 312 -16.28 -1.51 16.83
N GLU A 313 -17.30 -1.62 17.65
CA GLU A 313 -17.93 -0.47 18.30
C GLU A 313 -17.06 0.09 19.41
N SER A 314 -16.37 -0.81 20.16
CA SER A 314 -15.51 -0.45 21.29
C SER A 314 -14.27 -1.38 21.39
N VAL A 315 -13.32 -0.96 22.19
CA VAL A 315 -12.09 -1.74 22.45
C VAL A 315 -12.39 -3.02 23.21
N GLU A 316 -13.41 -3.06 24.06
CA GLU A 316 -13.82 -4.27 24.78
C GLU A 316 -14.18 -5.42 23.83
N GLN A 317 -14.79 -5.12 22.67
CA GLN A 317 -15.08 -6.13 21.66
C GLN A 317 -13.81 -6.73 21.05
N ILE A 318 -12.75 -5.93 20.89
CA ILE A 318 -11.45 -6.42 20.42
C ILE A 318 -10.81 -7.28 21.51
N GLN A 319 -10.84 -6.83 22.76
CA GLN A 319 -10.20 -7.48 23.90
C GLN A 319 -10.85 -8.82 24.27
N ALA A 320 -12.15 -8.97 24.01
CA ALA A 320 -12.89 -10.21 24.28
C ALA A 320 -12.27 -11.46 23.60
N ASP A 321 -11.65 -11.29 22.43
CA ASP A 321 -11.00 -12.36 21.66
C ASP A 321 -9.58 -11.92 21.21
N LEU A 322 -8.85 -11.22 22.04
CA LEU A 322 -7.60 -10.54 21.68
C LEU A 322 -6.58 -11.47 21.01
N ASP A 323 -6.41 -12.68 21.52
CA ASP A 323 -5.46 -13.68 21.01
C ASP A 323 -5.85 -14.20 19.61
N MET A 324 -7.11 -14.03 19.21
CA MET A 324 -7.64 -14.49 17.92
C MET A 324 -7.69 -13.39 16.86
N GLN A 325 -7.49 -12.13 17.23
CA GLN A 325 -7.67 -11.00 16.31
C GLN A 325 -6.75 -11.08 15.08
N GLY A 326 -5.52 -11.53 15.25
CA GLY A 326 -4.58 -11.76 14.13
C GLY A 326 -5.10 -12.79 13.13
N GLU A 327 -5.71 -13.88 13.61
CA GLU A 327 -6.32 -14.90 12.76
C GLU A 327 -7.58 -14.40 12.07
N TYR A 328 -8.44 -13.66 12.78
CA TYR A 328 -9.65 -13.07 12.19
C TYR A 328 -9.29 -12.06 11.10
N PHE A 329 -8.34 -11.17 11.37
CA PHE A 329 -7.84 -10.22 10.38
C PHE A 329 -7.26 -10.93 9.15
N ASN A 330 -6.40 -11.93 9.35
CA ASN A 330 -5.80 -12.68 8.26
C ASN A 330 -6.86 -13.37 7.38
N ALA A 331 -7.86 -14.01 7.98
CA ALA A 331 -8.93 -14.65 7.22
C ALA A 331 -9.78 -13.64 6.43
N PHE A 332 -10.09 -12.49 7.04
CA PHE A 332 -10.79 -11.41 6.38
C PHE A 332 -9.99 -10.85 5.19
N ALA A 333 -8.72 -10.53 5.39
CA ALA A 333 -7.85 -10.00 4.35
C ALA A 333 -7.64 -10.99 3.19
N CYS A 334 -7.45 -12.29 3.48
CA CYS A 334 -7.40 -13.33 2.45
C CYS A 334 -8.67 -13.39 1.61
N LYS A 335 -9.85 -13.28 2.24
CA LYS A 335 -11.13 -13.25 1.53
C LYS A 335 -11.24 -12.04 0.60
N GLN A 336 -10.75 -10.86 1.02
CA GLN A 336 -10.72 -9.67 0.16
C GLN A 336 -9.76 -9.83 -1.02
N LEU A 337 -8.58 -10.40 -0.79
CA LEU A 337 -7.63 -10.72 -1.85
C LEU A 337 -8.21 -11.70 -2.87
N MET A 338 -8.86 -12.77 -2.41
CA MET A 338 -9.53 -13.74 -3.30
C MET A 338 -10.59 -13.05 -4.17
N LYS A 339 -11.48 -12.25 -3.57
CA LYS A 339 -12.49 -11.49 -4.31
C LYS A 339 -11.88 -10.56 -5.34
N TYR A 340 -10.79 -9.87 -5.00
CA TYR A 340 -10.08 -9.00 -5.93
C TYR A 340 -9.57 -9.78 -7.14
N PHE A 341 -8.92 -10.94 -6.93
CA PHE A 341 -8.42 -11.77 -8.01
C PHE A 341 -9.54 -12.36 -8.87
N ASP A 342 -10.65 -12.81 -8.27
CA ASP A 342 -11.80 -13.33 -9.00
C ASP A 342 -12.41 -12.27 -9.91
N ARG A 343 -12.59 -11.05 -9.40
CA ARG A 343 -13.09 -9.91 -10.19
C ARG A 343 -12.15 -9.56 -11.34
N ARG A 344 -10.85 -9.50 -11.05
CA ARG A 344 -9.84 -9.22 -12.07
C ARG A 344 -9.83 -10.29 -13.17
N LYS A 345 -9.87 -11.57 -12.80
CA LYS A 345 -9.94 -12.70 -13.73
C LYS A 345 -11.16 -12.60 -14.64
N ASN A 346 -12.30 -12.24 -14.09
CA ASN A 346 -13.57 -12.12 -14.80
C ASN A 346 -13.79 -10.75 -15.44
N LYS A 347 -12.80 -9.83 -15.37
CA LYS A 347 -12.88 -8.43 -15.86
C LYS A 347 -14.08 -7.65 -15.28
N LEU A 348 -14.48 -7.97 -14.07
CA LEU A 348 -15.56 -7.28 -13.36
C LEU A 348 -15.03 -6.00 -12.68
N PRO A 349 -15.88 -4.98 -12.48
CA PRO A 349 -15.51 -3.80 -11.70
C PRO A 349 -15.01 -4.19 -10.31
N ILE A 350 -13.96 -3.51 -9.84
CA ILE A 350 -13.44 -3.73 -8.49
C ILE A 350 -14.33 -2.96 -7.52
N GLU A 351 -15.00 -3.69 -6.62
CA GLU A 351 -15.79 -3.08 -5.56
C GLU A 351 -14.93 -2.71 -4.37
N PRO A 352 -15.40 -1.73 -3.57
CA PRO A 352 -14.83 -1.45 -2.26
C PRO A 352 -14.75 -2.73 -1.39
N VAL A 353 -13.84 -2.73 -0.44
CA VAL A 353 -13.71 -3.81 0.53
C VAL A 353 -15.03 -3.98 1.28
N ILE A 354 -15.58 -5.20 1.29
CA ILE A 354 -16.81 -5.48 2.02
C ILE A 354 -16.50 -5.44 3.53
N PRO A 355 -17.36 -4.83 4.34
CA PRO A 355 -17.19 -4.79 5.80
C PRO A 355 -16.95 -6.19 6.39
N PHE A 356 -16.14 -6.24 7.43
CA PHE A 356 -15.89 -7.46 8.18
C PHE A 356 -17.16 -7.89 8.92
N ASP A 357 -17.49 -9.18 8.80
CA ASP A 357 -18.58 -9.81 9.55
C ASP A 357 -18.05 -11.05 10.29
N LYS A 358 -17.96 -10.92 11.61
CA LYS A 358 -17.43 -11.96 12.49
C LYS A 358 -18.29 -13.23 12.47
N GLU A 359 -19.62 -13.10 12.40
CA GLU A 359 -20.52 -14.26 12.40
C GLU A 359 -20.36 -15.08 11.12
N SER A 360 -20.28 -14.42 9.98
CA SER A 360 -19.98 -15.05 8.70
C SER A 360 -18.65 -15.80 8.71
N TYR A 361 -17.63 -15.26 9.42
CA TYR A 361 -16.35 -15.91 9.56
C TYR A 361 -16.41 -17.16 10.47
N LEU A 362 -17.09 -17.06 11.61
CA LEU A 362 -17.23 -18.17 12.56
C LEU A 362 -18.03 -19.33 11.97
N ASN A 363 -19.06 -19.04 11.20
CA ASN A 363 -19.90 -20.04 10.51
C ASN A 363 -19.14 -20.79 9.39
N GLN A 364 -18.05 -20.21 8.85
CA GLN A 364 -17.20 -20.88 7.85
C GLN A 364 -16.14 -21.82 8.46
N ARG A 365 -15.96 -21.86 9.79
CA ARG A 365 -15.03 -22.79 10.47
C ARG A 365 -15.37 -24.27 10.29
N GLY A 366 -16.60 -24.60 9.91
CA GLY A 366 -16.99 -25.98 9.53
C GLY A 366 -16.50 -26.41 8.13
N GLY A 367 -16.13 -25.48 7.28
CA GLY A 367 -15.54 -25.72 5.98
C GLY A 367 -14.02 -25.58 6.04
N LYS A 368 -13.28 -26.60 5.65
CA LYS A 368 -11.82 -26.57 5.56
C LYS A 368 -11.37 -25.40 4.69
N VAL A 369 -10.93 -24.30 5.30
CA VAL A 369 -10.30 -23.21 4.59
C VAL A 369 -8.89 -23.66 4.25
N TYR A 370 -8.66 -24.05 3.00
CA TYR A 370 -7.32 -24.28 2.46
C TYR A 370 -6.75 -22.93 2.04
N TYR A 371 -5.66 -22.54 2.67
CA TYR A 371 -4.86 -21.37 2.33
C TYR A 371 -3.87 -21.69 1.20
#